data_3121a115f892469cf8380563e9402e71
#
_entry.id   3121a115f892469cf8380563e9402e71
#
_cell.length_a   1.000
_cell.length_b   1.000
_cell.length_c   1.000
_cell.angle_alpha   90.00
_cell.angle_beta   90.00
_cell.angle_gamma   90.00
#
_symmetry.space_group_name_H-M   'P 1'
#
loop_
_entity.id
_entity.type
_entity.pdbx_description
1 polymer ?
#
loop_
_entity_poly.entity_id
_entity_poly.type
_entity_poly.pdbx_seq_one_letter_code
_entity_poly.pdbx_strand_id
1 'polypeptide(L)'
;EDSLVRALWTGKPFIWHIYPQDDGAHHVKLRAFLDWLSPPAEVRALMTAWNQPTTSPAQIDGLWTRCQARTVYTEWEICVQGAVARLSQQWPLAQQLAHFVWSKKRLANTNG
;
A
#
# COMPACT_ATOMS: atom_id res chain seq x y z
N GLU A 1 9.63 6.88 1.77
CA GLU A 1 9.64 5.43 2.01
C GLU A 1 9.17 5.07 3.42
N ASP A 2 9.40 5.94 4.39
CA ASP A 2 8.82 5.76 5.72
C ASP A 2 7.31 5.74 5.67
N SER A 3 6.70 6.54 4.80
CA SER A 3 5.25 6.59 4.65
C SER A 3 4.70 5.27 4.10
N LEU A 4 5.45 4.62 3.20
CA LEU A 4 5.06 3.31 2.68
C LEU A 4 5.06 2.24 3.78
N VAL A 5 6.13 2.22 4.59
CA VAL A 5 6.25 1.27 5.70
C VAL A 5 5.12 1.47 6.69
N ARG A 6 4.84 2.73 7.06
CA ARG A 6 3.73 3.05 7.98
C ARG A 6 2.38 2.63 7.41
N ALA A 7 2.15 2.85 6.12
CA ALA A 7 0.91 2.45 5.47
C ALA A 7 0.74 0.92 5.51
N LEU A 8 1.82 0.18 5.25
CA LEU A 8 1.80 -1.29 5.33
C LEU A 8 1.42 -1.76 6.72
N TRP A 9 2.01 -1.17 7.76
CA TRP A 9 1.78 -1.60 9.13
C TRP A 9 0.36 -1.32 9.64
N THR A 10 -0.43 -0.49 8.95
CA THR A 10 -1.85 -0.32 9.30
C THR A 10 -2.67 -1.55 8.97
N GLY A 11 -2.20 -2.41 8.05
CA GLY A 11 -2.95 -3.57 7.57
C GLY A 11 -4.17 -3.21 6.76
N LYS A 12 -4.30 -1.96 6.33
CA LYS A 12 -5.45 -1.45 5.57
C LYS A 12 -5.04 -1.11 4.15
N PRO A 13 -5.98 -1.15 3.18
CA PRO A 13 -5.69 -0.72 1.82
C PRO A 13 -5.17 0.71 1.76
N PHE A 14 -4.23 0.95 0.87
CA PHE A 14 -3.64 2.27 0.65
C PHE A 14 -3.18 2.39 -0.79
N ILE A 15 -2.95 3.64 -1.23
CA ILE A 15 -2.38 3.95 -2.54
C ILE A 15 -1.03 4.61 -2.31
N TRP A 16 0.01 4.07 -2.94
CA TRP A 16 1.36 4.62 -2.84
C TRP A 16 1.63 5.55 -4.01
N HIS A 17 1.91 6.82 -3.71
CA HIS A 17 2.33 7.80 -4.69
C HIS A 17 3.84 8.01 -4.56
N ILE A 18 4.57 7.71 -5.63
CA ILE A 18 6.03 7.85 -5.67
C ILE A 18 6.38 9.17 -6.33
N TYR A 19 7.33 9.91 -5.76
CA TYR A 19 7.81 11.13 -6.38
C TYR A 19 8.45 10.81 -7.73
N PRO A 20 8.07 11.52 -8.82
CA PRO A 20 8.68 11.32 -10.12
C PRO A 20 10.19 11.59 -10.07
N GLN A 21 10.94 10.78 -10.81
CA GLN A 21 12.39 10.94 -10.97
C GLN A 21 12.69 11.07 -12.45
N ASP A 22 13.70 11.88 -12.80
CA ASP A 22 14.02 12.22 -14.18
C ASP A 22 14.38 11.01 -15.04
N ASP A 23 14.95 9.97 -14.43
CA ASP A 23 15.37 8.75 -15.11
C ASP A 23 14.28 7.67 -15.20
N GLY A 24 13.07 7.96 -14.73
CA GLY A 24 11.98 6.99 -14.73
C GLY A 24 12.12 5.89 -13.68
N ALA A 25 13.06 6.01 -12.75
CA ALA A 25 13.29 5.00 -11.71
C ALA A 25 12.06 4.79 -10.82
N HIS A 26 11.19 5.80 -10.70
CA HIS A 26 9.97 5.67 -9.91
C HIS A 26 9.02 4.60 -10.47
N HIS A 27 8.98 4.42 -11.79
CA HIS A 27 8.16 3.36 -12.40
C HIS A 27 8.72 1.97 -12.11
N VAL A 28 10.04 1.83 -12.10
CA VAL A 28 10.71 0.57 -11.77
C VAL A 28 10.44 0.21 -10.31
N LYS A 29 10.54 1.18 -9.40
CA LYS A 29 10.27 0.98 -7.98
C LYS A 29 8.81 0.59 -7.74
N LEU A 30 7.88 1.27 -8.41
CA LEU A 30 6.46 0.96 -8.29
C LEU A 30 6.17 -0.46 -8.77
N ARG A 31 6.71 -0.85 -9.92
CA ARG A 31 6.51 -2.19 -10.46
C ARG A 31 7.08 -3.25 -9.54
N ALA A 32 8.29 -3.04 -9.01
CA ALA A 32 8.91 -3.96 -8.08
C ALA A 32 8.08 -4.13 -6.81
N PHE A 33 7.55 -3.02 -6.28
CA PHE A 33 6.67 -3.05 -5.12
C PHE A 33 5.38 -3.81 -5.42
N LEU A 34 4.75 -3.55 -6.56
CA LEU A 34 3.51 -4.22 -6.93
C LEU A 34 3.72 -5.72 -7.17
N ASP A 35 4.85 -6.10 -7.77
CA ASP A 35 5.19 -7.50 -7.96
C ASP A 35 5.40 -8.22 -6.62
N TRP A 36 6.03 -7.53 -5.67
CA TRP A 36 6.22 -8.08 -4.33
C TRP A 36 4.89 -8.18 -3.57
N LEU A 37 4.06 -7.14 -3.63
CA LEU A 37 2.78 -7.09 -2.93
C LEU A 37 1.78 -8.07 -3.53
N SER A 38 1.77 -8.23 -4.85
CA SER A 38 0.84 -9.08 -5.61
C SER A 38 -0.63 -8.73 -5.32
N PRO A 39 -1.04 -7.47 -5.47
CA PRO A 39 -2.42 -7.08 -5.21
C PRO A 39 -3.37 -7.55 -6.31
N PRO A 40 -4.69 -7.43 -6.09
CA PRO A 40 -5.65 -7.67 -7.17
C PRO A 40 -5.34 -6.82 -8.41
N ALA A 41 -5.68 -7.31 -9.59
CA ALA A 41 -5.39 -6.63 -10.85
C ALA A 41 -5.96 -5.21 -10.89
N GLU A 42 -7.14 -4.99 -10.31
CA GLU A 42 -7.78 -3.67 -10.24
C GLU A 42 -6.96 -2.70 -9.40
N VAL A 43 -6.39 -3.17 -8.30
CA VAL A 43 -5.55 -2.34 -7.42
C VAL A 43 -4.23 -1.99 -8.11
N ARG A 44 -3.62 -2.97 -8.80
CA ARG A 44 -2.40 -2.73 -9.58
C ARG A 44 -2.65 -1.66 -10.64
N ALA A 45 -3.77 -1.76 -11.35
CA ALA A 45 -4.14 -0.79 -12.37
C ALA A 45 -4.33 0.60 -11.78
N LEU A 46 -5.00 0.69 -10.62
CA LEU A 46 -5.22 1.97 -9.95
C LEU A 46 -3.91 2.62 -9.52
N MET A 47 -3.01 1.88 -8.90
CA MET A 47 -1.72 2.42 -8.44
C MET A 47 -0.85 2.84 -9.63
N THR A 48 -0.85 2.06 -10.69
CA THR A 48 -0.09 2.40 -11.90
C THR A 48 -0.63 3.69 -12.51
N ALA A 49 -1.95 3.80 -12.66
CA ALA A 49 -2.59 4.99 -13.22
C ALA A 49 -2.38 6.22 -12.33
N TRP A 50 -2.46 6.05 -11.02
CA TRP A 50 -2.25 7.13 -10.05
C TRP A 50 -0.87 7.75 -10.19
N ASN A 51 0.14 6.94 -10.53
CA ASN A 51 1.53 7.40 -10.66
C ASN A 51 1.89 7.82 -12.09
N GLN A 52 0.91 7.87 -13.00
CA GLN A 52 1.12 8.35 -14.37
C GLN A 52 0.50 9.74 -14.55
N PRO A 53 1.30 10.77 -14.90
CA PRO A 53 0.78 12.13 -15.02
C PRO A 53 -0.23 12.32 -16.17
N THR A 54 -0.24 11.39 -17.15
CA THR A 54 -1.13 11.45 -18.28
C THR A 54 -2.50 10.85 -18.05
N THR A 55 -2.72 10.20 -16.91
CA THR A 55 -3.99 9.57 -16.59
C THR A 55 -5.04 10.62 -16.26
N SER A 56 -6.22 10.55 -16.90
CA SER A 56 -7.30 11.49 -16.65
C SER A 56 -7.99 11.22 -15.31
N PRO A 57 -8.60 12.24 -14.68
CA PRO A 57 -9.38 12.03 -13.46
C PRO A 57 -10.51 11.02 -13.64
N ALA A 58 -11.15 10.99 -14.81
CA ALA A 58 -12.23 10.03 -15.08
C ALA A 58 -11.73 8.58 -15.03
N GLN A 59 -10.53 8.33 -15.54
CA GLN A 59 -9.92 7.01 -15.49
C GLN A 59 -9.61 6.60 -14.05
N ILE A 60 -9.09 7.53 -13.26
CA ILE A 60 -8.81 7.30 -11.84
C ILE A 60 -10.09 6.97 -11.08
N ASP A 61 -11.17 7.72 -11.31
CA ASP A 61 -12.46 7.48 -10.68
C ASP A 61 -13.02 6.11 -11.03
N GLY A 62 -12.91 5.69 -12.28
CA GLY A 62 -13.36 4.38 -12.72
C GLY A 62 -12.61 3.25 -12.04
N LEU A 63 -11.28 3.37 -11.97
CA LEU A 63 -10.45 2.38 -11.30
C LEU A 63 -10.69 2.36 -9.80
N TRP A 64 -10.83 3.54 -9.18
CA TRP A 64 -11.15 3.66 -7.76
C TRP A 64 -12.47 2.97 -7.43
N THR A 65 -13.49 3.20 -8.26
CA THR A 65 -14.80 2.58 -8.08
C THR A 65 -14.69 1.05 -8.12
N ARG A 66 -13.90 0.51 -9.05
CA ARG A 66 -13.67 -0.93 -9.14
C ARG A 66 -13.00 -1.48 -7.90
N CYS A 67 -12.05 -0.73 -7.33
CA CYS A 67 -11.35 -1.14 -6.11
C CYS A 67 -12.24 -1.08 -4.87
N GLN A 68 -13.36 -0.35 -4.94
CA GLN A 68 -14.35 -0.28 -3.85
C GLN A 68 -15.31 -1.48 -3.86
N ALA A 69 -15.33 -2.28 -4.91
CA ALA A 69 -16.12 -3.51 -4.94
C ALA A 69 -15.72 -4.38 -3.74
N ARG A 70 -16.70 -4.92 -3.04
CA ARG A 70 -16.50 -5.65 -1.78
C ARG A 70 -15.45 -6.75 -1.90
N THR A 71 -15.50 -7.53 -2.98
CA THR A 71 -14.56 -8.63 -3.21
C THR A 71 -13.14 -8.12 -3.43
N VAL A 72 -12.98 -7.09 -4.24
CA VAL A 72 -11.66 -6.50 -4.55
C VAL A 72 -11.08 -5.85 -3.30
N TYR A 73 -11.89 -5.09 -2.57
CA TYR A 73 -11.43 -4.41 -1.35
C TYR A 73 -10.98 -5.42 -0.29
N THR A 74 -11.73 -6.49 -0.10
CA THR A 74 -11.38 -7.55 0.85
C THR A 74 -10.07 -8.23 0.45
N GLU A 75 -9.90 -8.56 -0.82
CA GLU A 75 -8.66 -9.15 -1.32
C GLU A 75 -7.47 -8.21 -1.15
N TRP A 76 -7.68 -6.92 -1.38
CA TRP A 76 -6.66 -5.89 -1.18
C TRP A 76 -6.22 -5.84 0.29
N GLU A 77 -7.19 -5.82 1.22
CA GLU A 77 -6.91 -5.82 2.65
C GLU A 77 -6.13 -7.07 3.07
N ILE A 78 -6.55 -8.25 2.61
CA ILE A 78 -5.86 -9.50 2.88
C ILE A 78 -4.43 -9.45 2.32
N CYS A 79 -4.26 -8.89 1.13
CA CYS A 79 -2.96 -8.75 0.48
C CYS A 79 -2.00 -7.89 1.33
N VAL A 80 -2.49 -6.75 1.83
CA VAL A 80 -1.69 -5.85 2.68
C VAL A 80 -1.31 -6.55 3.99
N GLN A 81 -2.26 -7.24 4.62
CA GLN A 81 -2.00 -7.99 5.85
C GLN A 81 -1.00 -9.11 5.64
N GLY A 82 -1.09 -9.81 4.51
CA GLY A 82 -0.12 -10.83 4.14
C GLY A 82 1.29 -10.25 3.93
N ALA A 83 1.37 -9.07 3.34
CA ALA A 83 2.65 -8.37 3.15
C ALA A 83 3.28 -8.00 4.49
N VAL A 84 2.49 -7.52 5.44
CA VAL A 84 2.95 -7.21 6.80
C VAL A 84 3.51 -8.47 7.46
N ALA A 85 2.80 -9.58 7.34
CA ALA A 85 3.24 -10.85 7.92
C ALA A 85 4.59 -11.30 7.34
N ARG A 86 4.77 -11.15 6.03
CA ARG A 86 6.04 -11.50 5.36
C ARG A 86 7.19 -10.62 5.84
N LEU A 87 6.95 -9.31 5.96
CA LEU A 87 7.96 -8.40 6.48
C LEU A 87 8.36 -8.74 7.91
N SER A 88 7.38 -9.07 8.75
CA SER A 88 7.61 -9.43 10.15
C SER A 88 8.50 -10.66 10.28
N GLN A 89 8.38 -11.61 9.36
CA GLN A 89 9.18 -12.83 9.38
C GLN A 89 10.60 -12.62 8.87
N GLN A 90 10.78 -11.74 7.88
CA GLN A 90 12.06 -11.54 7.21
C GLN A 90 12.96 -10.54 7.93
N TRP A 91 12.38 -9.63 8.71
CA TRP A 91 13.09 -8.46 9.24
C TRP A 91 12.78 -8.28 10.72
N PRO A 92 13.64 -8.77 11.63
CA PRO A 92 13.42 -8.57 13.08
C PRO A 92 13.22 -7.10 13.45
N LEU A 93 13.94 -6.19 12.78
CA LEU A 93 13.78 -4.75 13.00
C LEU A 93 12.37 -4.27 12.64
N ALA A 94 11.80 -4.82 11.57
CA ALA A 94 10.44 -4.50 11.16
C ALA A 94 9.42 -4.98 12.20
N GLN A 95 9.65 -6.12 12.85
CA GLN A 95 8.80 -6.59 13.95
C GLN A 95 8.80 -5.61 15.12
N GLN A 96 9.97 -5.09 15.47
CA GLN A 96 10.09 -4.09 16.54
C GLN A 96 9.34 -2.81 16.20
N LEU A 97 9.46 -2.37 14.95
CA LEU A 97 8.74 -1.19 14.46
C LEU A 97 7.23 -1.37 14.51
N ALA A 98 6.74 -2.52 14.07
CA ALA A 98 5.31 -2.85 14.11
C ALA A 98 4.81 -2.85 15.54
N HIS A 99 5.55 -3.46 16.44
CA HIS A 99 5.18 -3.55 17.85
C HIS A 99 5.10 -2.14 18.47
N PHE A 100 6.07 -1.30 18.14
CA PHE A 100 6.10 0.10 18.61
C PHE A 100 4.88 0.88 18.12
N VAL A 101 4.56 0.78 16.83
CA VAL A 101 3.40 1.48 16.24
C VAL A 101 2.10 1.00 16.87
N TRP A 102 1.93 -0.30 17.04
CA TRP A 102 0.73 -0.85 17.66
C TRP A 102 0.60 -0.47 19.13
N SER A 103 1.71 -0.42 19.85
CA SER A 103 1.72 0.03 21.25
C SER A 103 1.26 1.48 21.37
N LYS A 104 1.74 2.37 20.50
CA LYS A 104 1.31 3.76 20.47
C LYS A 104 -0.16 3.90 20.13
N LYS A 105 -0.65 3.13 19.16
CA LYS A 105 -2.05 3.14 18.77
C LYS A 105 -2.94 2.66 19.90
N ARG A 106 -2.50 1.64 20.63
CA ARG A 106 -3.23 1.11 21.77
C ARG A 106 -3.33 2.14 22.89
N LEU A 107 -2.23 2.85 23.18
CA LEU A 107 -2.22 3.92 24.18
C LEU A 107 -3.15 5.08 23.78
N ALA A 108 -3.14 5.48 22.53
CA ALA A 108 -4.02 6.53 22.03
C ALA A 108 -5.49 6.14 22.18
N ASN A 109 -5.84 4.88 21.90
CA ASN A 109 -7.20 4.39 22.05
C ASN A 109 -7.63 4.30 23.53
N THR A 110 -6.70 4.01 24.41
CA THR A 110 -6.97 3.90 25.85
C THR A 110 -7.21 5.27 26.48
N ASN A 111 -6.55 6.30 25.97
CA ASN A 111 -6.67 7.67 26.48
C ASN A 111 -7.80 8.46 25.84
N GLY A 112 -8.43 7.89 24.84
CA GLY A 112 -9.57 8.50 24.19
C GLY A 112 -10.87 8.00 24.80
#